data_0cb69811656b84f722f52b75481c196b
#
_entry.id   0cb69811656b84f722f52b75481c196b
#
_cell.length_a   1.000
_cell.length_b   1.000
_cell.length_c   1.000
_cell.angle_alpha   90.00
_cell.angle_beta   90.00
_cell.angle_gamma   90.00
#
_symmetry.space_group_name_H-M   'P 1'
#
loop_
_entity.id
_entity.type
_entity.pdbx_description
1 polymer ?
#
loop_
_entity_poly.entity_id
_entity_poly.type
_entity_poly.pdbx_seq_one_letter_code
_entity_poly.pdbx_strand_id
1 'polypeptide(L)'
;SYKNANIAIKGTSGAGKTYTIQLLAKRFREKKIQTFIIAPDKGHEYKRLCDNMNGTYVKFSPGGSVCINVMEIRKKDDSANHVIDGAGREASELALKIQSLHVFFSLLIPTMTAEEDQILDEALILTYEKYGITHDNASLYDVAAGTYKKMPVLSDLYDVLKEMPEGTKRLCLMLNRFVHGSFASLNQQTNIRESEYMVFDISDIQGEFLTALMYTVLEYVYARAKENRTKKKAIIVDEIWELIGSKSNAKAAEIVLEIFKIIRGYGGAAIAATQDLNDFFSLEDGKYGKGIINNCKTKIVLNLERDEAQAVQKLLSLSAEEYKEILHFERGHGLLCTGGNNIPVWFRSSALEHQLITTDRKDLEQMYVQMGGA
;
A
#
# COMPACT_ATOMS: atom_id res chain seq x y z
N SER A 1 21.05 -9.76 12.31
CA SER A 1 20.13 -8.73 11.80
C SER A 1 20.46 -8.44 10.34
N TYR A 2 19.56 -8.77 9.43
CA TYR A 2 19.75 -8.46 8.02
C TYR A 2 19.73 -6.94 7.82
N LYS A 3 20.71 -6.42 7.08
CA LYS A 3 20.78 -4.98 6.73
C LYS A 3 19.61 -4.55 5.81
N ASN A 4 18.93 -5.50 5.16
CA ASN A 4 17.73 -5.28 4.33
C ASN A 4 16.77 -6.44 4.58
N ALA A 5 15.55 -6.14 5.06
CA ALA A 5 14.52 -7.12 5.42
C ALA A 5 13.34 -7.14 4.41
N ASN A 6 13.47 -6.46 3.26
CA ASN A 6 12.42 -6.49 2.23
C ASN A 6 12.31 -7.89 1.62
N ILE A 7 11.07 -8.27 1.31
CA ILE A 7 10.70 -9.58 0.78
C ILE A 7 9.87 -9.40 -0.49
N ALA A 8 10.14 -10.22 -1.49
CA ALA A 8 9.26 -10.39 -2.65
C ALA A 8 8.65 -11.80 -2.62
N ILE A 9 7.34 -11.90 -2.79
CA ILE A 9 6.60 -13.16 -2.80
C ILE A 9 5.92 -13.32 -4.15
N LYS A 10 6.20 -14.41 -4.84
CA LYS A 10 5.57 -14.75 -6.11
C LYS A 10 4.94 -16.13 -6.03
N GLY A 11 3.73 -16.27 -6.57
CA GLY A 11 3.02 -17.55 -6.69
C GLY A 11 1.74 -17.38 -7.49
N THR A 12 1.40 -18.39 -8.28
CA THR A 12 0.13 -18.45 -9.01
C THR A 12 -1.06 -18.49 -8.06
N SER A 13 -2.25 -18.27 -8.59
CA SER A 13 -3.49 -18.43 -7.82
C SER A 13 -3.58 -19.85 -7.25
N GLY A 14 -3.89 -19.99 -5.98
CA GLY A 14 -3.95 -21.30 -5.30
C GLY A 14 -2.63 -21.85 -4.78
N ALA A 15 -1.46 -21.28 -5.13
CA ALA A 15 -0.15 -21.73 -4.64
C ALA A 15 0.07 -21.54 -3.13
N GLY A 16 -0.83 -20.86 -2.42
CA GLY A 16 -0.73 -20.59 -0.99
C GLY A 16 -0.12 -19.23 -0.65
N LYS A 17 -0.15 -18.26 -1.58
CA LYS A 17 0.40 -16.91 -1.37
C LYS A 17 -0.22 -16.22 -0.13
N THR A 18 -1.55 -16.09 -0.06
CA THR A 18 -2.25 -15.46 1.07
C THR A 18 -1.94 -16.19 2.39
N TYR A 19 -1.90 -17.52 2.36
CA TYR A 19 -1.53 -18.33 3.53
C TYR A 19 -0.12 -18.01 4.03
N THR A 20 0.85 -17.95 3.11
CA THR A 20 2.26 -17.61 3.42
C THR A 20 2.37 -16.19 3.98
N ILE A 21 1.66 -15.23 3.38
CA ILE A 21 1.62 -13.84 3.87
C ILE A 21 1.07 -13.78 5.29
N GLN A 22 -0.06 -14.44 5.56
CA GLN A 22 -0.68 -14.46 6.88
C GLN A 22 0.21 -15.13 7.94
N LEU A 23 0.86 -16.23 7.58
CA LEU A 23 1.82 -16.89 8.47
C LEU A 23 2.99 -15.98 8.83
N LEU A 24 3.58 -15.29 7.84
CA LEU A 24 4.64 -14.31 8.08
C LEU A 24 4.16 -13.14 8.94
N ALA A 25 2.98 -12.57 8.63
CA ALA A 25 2.40 -11.46 9.36
C ALA A 25 2.16 -11.82 10.84
N LYS A 26 1.65 -13.02 11.12
CA LYS A 26 1.51 -13.55 12.47
C LYS A 26 2.85 -13.63 13.18
N ARG A 27 3.88 -14.19 12.52
CA ARG A 27 5.25 -14.28 13.08
C ARG A 27 5.86 -12.89 13.34
N PHE A 28 5.56 -11.90 12.52
CA PHE A 28 5.98 -10.52 12.77
C PHE A 28 5.34 -9.97 14.05
N ARG A 29 4.05 -10.21 14.27
CA ARG A 29 3.35 -9.77 15.50
C ARG A 29 3.89 -10.44 16.75
N GLU A 30 4.20 -11.72 16.72
CA GLU A 30 4.85 -12.43 17.83
C GLU A 30 6.19 -11.78 18.22
N LYS A 31 6.88 -11.19 17.24
CA LYS A 31 8.12 -10.42 17.44
C LYS A 31 7.88 -8.93 17.73
N LYS A 32 6.64 -8.53 18.03
CA LYS A 32 6.22 -7.14 18.30
C LYS A 32 6.54 -6.19 17.12
N ILE A 33 6.52 -6.69 15.91
CA ILE A 33 6.65 -5.89 14.69
C ILE A 33 5.26 -5.36 14.34
N GLN A 34 5.12 -4.03 14.21
CA GLN A 34 3.90 -3.42 13.71
C GLN A 34 3.67 -3.85 12.26
N THR A 35 2.48 -4.30 11.93
CA THR A 35 2.22 -4.93 10.63
C THR A 35 1.03 -4.27 9.95
N PHE A 36 1.25 -3.86 8.70
CA PHE A 36 0.23 -3.32 7.83
C PHE A 36 0.08 -4.21 6.60
N ILE A 37 -1.15 -4.55 6.24
CA ILE A 37 -1.45 -5.36 5.06
C ILE A 37 -2.40 -4.58 4.17
N ILE A 38 -2.05 -4.38 2.90
CA ILE A 38 -2.88 -3.77 1.87
C ILE A 38 -3.32 -4.89 0.93
N ALA A 39 -4.63 -5.14 0.87
CA ALA A 39 -5.22 -6.27 0.17
C ALA A 39 -6.32 -5.81 -0.81
N PRO A 40 -6.00 -5.66 -2.11
CA PRO A 40 -6.96 -5.16 -3.10
C PRO A 40 -7.93 -6.22 -3.63
N ASP A 41 -7.62 -7.52 -3.51
CA ASP A 41 -8.42 -8.59 -4.14
C ASP A 41 -9.22 -9.40 -3.09
N LYS A 42 -8.53 -10.01 -2.15
CA LYS A 42 -9.12 -10.97 -1.19
C LYS A 42 -8.98 -10.50 0.26
N GLY A 43 -9.22 -9.22 0.51
CA GLY A 43 -9.03 -8.62 1.83
C GLY A 43 -9.77 -9.33 2.96
N HIS A 44 -10.94 -9.90 2.68
CA HIS A 44 -11.74 -10.67 3.64
C HIS A 44 -11.00 -11.92 4.19
N GLU A 45 -10.07 -12.50 3.44
CA GLU A 45 -9.27 -13.64 3.90
C GLU A 45 -8.38 -13.30 5.10
N TYR A 46 -7.97 -12.04 5.23
CA TYR A 46 -7.13 -11.54 6.33
C TYR A 46 -7.92 -11.21 7.61
N LYS A 47 -9.26 -11.11 7.54
CA LYS A 47 -10.09 -10.62 8.63
C LYS A 47 -9.98 -11.48 9.90
N ARG A 48 -10.06 -12.80 9.76
CA ARG A 48 -10.05 -13.73 10.90
C ARG A 48 -8.74 -13.64 11.71
N LEU A 49 -7.60 -13.59 11.04
CA LEU A 49 -6.32 -13.38 11.70
C LEU A 49 -6.25 -11.98 12.33
N CYS A 50 -6.74 -10.95 11.65
CA CYS A 50 -6.77 -9.58 12.15
C CYS A 50 -7.56 -9.47 13.45
N ASP A 51 -8.76 -10.04 13.51
CA ASP A 51 -9.60 -10.05 14.69
C ASP A 51 -8.92 -10.79 15.86
N ASN A 52 -8.28 -11.93 15.59
CA ASN A 52 -7.55 -12.69 16.61
C ASN A 52 -6.32 -11.96 17.16
N MET A 53 -5.68 -11.11 16.33
CA MET A 53 -4.55 -10.28 16.76
C MET A 53 -4.98 -8.98 17.46
N ASN A 54 -6.26 -8.78 17.75
CA ASN A 54 -6.84 -7.52 18.21
C ASN A 54 -6.43 -6.34 17.30
N GLY A 55 -6.38 -6.63 16.00
CA GLY A 55 -6.03 -5.69 14.96
C GLY A 55 -7.19 -4.80 14.54
N THR A 56 -6.91 -3.87 13.65
CA THR A 56 -7.91 -3.04 12.99
C THR A 56 -8.09 -3.50 11.56
N TYR A 57 -9.27 -4.02 11.26
CA TYR A 57 -9.68 -4.38 9.92
C TYR A 57 -10.46 -3.21 9.32
N VAL A 58 -9.88 -2.62 8.28
CA VAL A 58 -10.38 -1.43 7.58
C VAL A 58 -10.91 -1.86 6.24
N LYS A 59 -12.24 -1.84 6.05
CA LYS A 59 -12.86 -2.20 4.77
C LYS A 59 -13.37 -0.96 4.07
N PHE A 60 -12.83 -0.72 2.86
CA PHE A 60 -13.35 0.31 1.96
C PHE A 60 -14.41 -0.29 1.04
N SER A 61 -15.57 0.36 0.98
CA SER A 61 -16.67 -0.02 0.09
C SER A 61 -17.42 1.21 -0.38
N PRO A 62 -18.05 1.18 -1.55
CA PRO A 62 -18.91 2.26 -2.00
C PRO A 62 -20.02 2.51 -0.98
N GLY A 63 -20.20 3.77 -0.56
CA GLY A 63 -21.18 4.14 0.48
C GLY A 63 -20.81 3.73 1.91
N GLY A 64 -19.62 3.17 2.14
CA GLY A 64 -19.11 2.88 3.48
C GLY A 64 -18.76 4.14 4.26
N SER A 65 -18.48 4.00 5.56
CA SER A 65 -18.17 5.15 6.45
C SER A 65 -16.67 5.35 6.69
N VAL A 66 -15.83 4.43 6.21
CA VAL A 66 -14.37 4.49 6.43
C VAL A 66 -13.74 5.48 5.47
N CYS A 67 -12.87 6.34 5.99
CA CYS A 67 -12.18 7.34 5.21
C CYS A 67 -10.71 7.48 5.63
N ILE A 68 -9.84 7.64 4.63
CA ILE A 68 -8.53 8.28 4.74
C ILE A 68 -8.65 9.60 3.98
N ASN A 69 -8.48 10.71 4.67
CA ASN A 69 -8.45 12.01 4.02
C ASN A 69 -7.19 12.13 3.15
N VAL A 70 -7.37 12.13 1.84
CA VAL A 70 -6.25 12.24 0.88
C VAL A 70 -5.48 13.54 1.02
N MET A 71 -6.11 14.60 1.54
CA MET A 71 -5.51 15.92 1.77
C MET A 71 -4.85 16.06 3.14
N GLU A 72 -4.85 15.02 3.98
CA GLU A 72 -4.26 15.09 5.32
C GLU A 72 -2.73 15.16 5.27
N ILE A 73 -2.16 16.22 5.87
CA ILE A 73 -0.72 16.30 6.19
C ILE A 73 -0.54 15.76 7.60
N ARG A 74 0.21 14.66 7.73
CA ARG A 74 0.41 13.98 9.01
C ARG A 74 1.65 14.48 9.73
N LYS A 75 1.57 14.45 11.07
CA LYS A 75 2.71 14.76 11.93
C LYS A 75 3.88 13.82 11.63
N LYS A 76 5.08 14.37 11.48
CA LYS A 76 6.34 13.61 11.47
C LYS A 76 6.90 13.50 12.89
N ASP A 77 7.74 12.49 13.10
CA ASP A 77 8.52 12.36 14.34
C ASP A 77 9.54 13.51 14.41
N ASP A 78 9.44 14.35 15.44
CA ASP A 78 10.36 15.47 15.69
C ASP A 78 11.83 14.99 15.90
N SER A 79 12.02 13.69 16.19
CA SER A 79 13.34 13.06 16.31
C SER A 79 13.95 12.66 14.93
N ALA A 80 13.15 12.71 13.86
CA ALA A 80 13.65 12.47 12.52
C ALA A 80 14.47 13.69 12.08
N ASN A 81 15.76 13.49 11.82
CA ASN A 81 16.60 14.54 11.24
C ASN A 81 15.84 15.23 10.11
N HIS A 82 15.48 16.49 10.34
CA HIS A 82 14.89 17.32 9.30
C HIS A 82 15.81 17.28 8.10
N VAL A 83 15.28 16.97 6.92
CA VAL A 83 16.04 17.09 5.69
C VAL A 83 16.21 18.58 5.45
N ILE A 84 17.31 19.11 5.90
CA ILE A 84 17.67 20.51 5.72
C ILE A 84 18.30 20.60 4.32
N ASP A 85 17.78 21.45 3.47
CA ASP A 85 18.39 21.76 2.18
C ASP A 85 19.77 22.43 2.38
N GLY A 86 20.54 22.58 1.31
CA GLY A 86 21.86 23.23 1.36
C GLY A 86 21.81 24.70 1.84
N ALA A 87 20.63 25.28 2.06
CA ALA A 87 20.38 26.61 2.60
C ALA A 87 19.92 26.58 4.08
N GLY A 88 19.86 25.41 4.71
CA GLY A 88 19.42 25.26 6.10
C GLY A 88 17.90 25.29 6.28
N ARG A 89 17.11 25.05 5.22
CA ARG A 89 15.63 25.07 5.27
C ARG A 89 15.08 23.64 5.26
N GLU A 90 14.04 23.42 6.05
CA GLU A 90 13.25 22.18 5.98
C GLU A 90 12.41 22.14 4.70
N ALA A 91 12.29 20.95 4.12
CA ALA A 91 11.34 20.73 3.03
C ALA A 91 9.91 21.07 3.49
N SER A 92 9.18 21.82 2.67
CA SER A 92 7.79 22.15 2.94
C SER A 92 6.92 20.90 2.90
N GLU A 93 6.25 20.59 4.00
CA GLU A 93 5.29 19.46 4.10
C GLU A 93 4.12 19.65 3.14
N LEU A 94 3.66 20.90 2.97
CA LEU A 94 2.62 21.24 2.00
C LEU A 94 3.08 20.92 0.57
N ALA A 95 4.30 21.31 0.18
CA ALA A 95 4.83 21.01 -1.15
C ALA A 95 4.91 19.50 -1.41
N LEU A 96 5.40 18.72 -0.44
CA LEU A 96 5.43 17.26 -0.54
C LEU A 96 4.03 16.66 -0.65
N LYS A 97 3.06 17.22 0.08
CA LYS A 97 1.66 16.77 0.01
C LYS A 97 1.03 17.10 -1.35
N ILE A 98 1.26 18.28 -1.88
CA ILE A 98 0.78 18.67 -3.21
C ILE A 98 1.36 17.73 -4.28
N GLN A 99 2.66 17.39 -4.23
CA GLN A 99 3.25 16.41 -5.12
C GLN A 99 2.55 15.04 -5.05
N SER A 100 2.25 14.57 -3.85
CA SER A 100 1.51 13.33 -3.64
C SER A 100 0.07 13.42 -4.19
N LEU A 101 -0.60 14.55 -4.02
CA LEU A 101 -1.95 14.79 -4.57
C LEU A 101 -1.94 14.82 -6.09
N HIS A 102 -0.92 15.37 -6.75
CA HIS A 102 -0.77 15.27 -8.21
C HIS A 102 -0.67 13.82 -8.67
N VAL A 103 0.04 12.95 -7.93
CA VAL A 103 0.07 11.52 -8.23
C VAL A 103 -1.32 10.90 -8.06
N PHE A 104 -1.99 11.16 -6.93
CA PHE A 104 -3.36 10.69 -6.68
C PHE A 104 -4.32 11.08 -7.81
N PHE A 105 -4.34 12.36 -8.19
CA PHE A 105 -5.23 12.85 -9.24
C PHE A 105 -4.84 12.32 -10.62
N SER A 106 -3.57 12.10 -10.91
CA SER A 106 -3.15 11.48 -12.18
C SER A 106 -3.55 10.00 -12.30
N LEU A 107 -3.69 9.29 -11.18
CA LEU A 107 -4.25 7.93 -11.15
C LEU A 107 -5.77 7.96 -11.29
N LEU A 108 -6.42 8.94 -10.69
CA LEU A 108 -7.88 9.10 -10.71
C LEU A 108 -8.39 9.63 -12.06
N ILE A 109 -7.60 10.47 -12.71
CA ILE A 109 -7.91 11.11 -14.00
C ILE A 109 -6.72 10.89 -14.96
N PRO A 110 -6.56 9.67 -15.51
CA PRO A 110 -5.40 9.35 -16.36
C PRO A 110 -5.30 10.23 -17.61
N THR A 111 -6.41 10.84 -18.02
CA THR A 111 -6.49 11.73 -19.19
C THR A 111 -6.39 13.22 -18.83
N MET A 112 -5.92 13.57 -17.62
CA MET A 112 -5.74 14.95 -17.19
C MET A 112 -4.70 15.64 -18.07
N THR A 113 -5.04 16.83 -18.58
CA THR A 113 -4.14 17.63 -19.40
C THR A 113 -3.13 18.40 -18.55
N ALA A 114 -2.05 18.87 -19.16
CA ALA A 114 -1.07 19.70 -18.46
C ALA A 114 -1.67 21.03 -17.96
N GLU A 115 -2.66 21.58 -18.66
CA GLU A 115 -3.40 22.77 -18.23
C GLU A 115 -4.26 22.48 -16.99
N GLU A 116 -4.98 21.35 -17.01
CA GLU A 116 -5.77 20.91 -15.84
C GLU A 116 -4.90 20.61 -14.64
N ASP A 117 -3.71 20.03 -14.85
CA ASP A 117 -2.73 19.74 -13.77
C ASP A 117 -2.22 21.05 -13.14
N GLN A 118 -1.99 22.10 -13.95
CA GLN A 118 -1.60 23.42 -13.45
C GLN A 118 -2.74 24.12 -12.69
N ILE A 119 -3.98 24.06 -13.19
CA ILE A 119 -5.17 24.57 -12.49
C ILE A 119 -5.37 23.86 -11.15
N LEU A 120 -5.16 22.55 -11.13
CA LEU A 120 -5.24 21.74 -9.91
C LEU A 120 -4.19 22.15 -8.88
N ASP A 121 -2.95 22.44 -9.30
CA ASP A 121 -1.88 22.92 -8.42
C ASP A 121 -2.28 24.21 -7.70
N GLU A 122 -2.76 25.19 -8.47
CA GLU A 122 -3.24 26.48 -7.92
C GLU A 122 -4.42 26.28 -6.97
N ALA A 123 -5.40 25.45 -7.36
CA ALA A 123 -6.57 25.15 -6.54
C ALA A 123 -6.19 24.47 -5.22
N LEU A 124 -5.21 23.55 -5.24
CA LEU A 124 -4.70 22.89 -4.04
C LEU A 124 -4.05 23.90 -3.09
N ILE A 125 -3.17 24.77 -3.59
CA ILE A 125 -2.53 25.82 -2.78
C ILE A 125 -3.61 26.71 -2.12
N LEU A 126 -4.56 27.23 -2.90
CA LEU A 126 -5.64 28.09 -2.41
C LEU A 126 -6.52 27.36 -1.38
N THR A 127 -6.75 26.05 -1.56
CA THR A 127 -7.54 25.26 -0.60
C THR A 127 -6.85 25.19 0.76
N TYR A 128 -5.55 24.94 0.80
CA TYR A 128 -4.80 24.91 2.06
C TYR A 128 -4.68 26.30 2.68
N GLU A 129 -4.52 27.35 1.86
CA GLU A 129 -4.47 28.75 2.34
C GLU A 129 -5.76 29.16 3.06
N LYS A 130 -6.95 28.72 2.60
CA LYS A 130 -8.23 28.94 3.30
C LYS A 130 -8.23 28.36 4.74
N TYR A 131 -7.38 27.37 5.02
CA TYR A 131 -7.16 26.79 6.35
C TYR A 131 -5.96 27.44 7.08
N GLY A 132 -5.37 28.49 6.51
CA GLY A 132 -4.18 29.16 7.03
C GLY A 132 -2.94 28.25 7.03
N ILE A 133 -2.87 27.30 6.11
CA ILE A 133 -1.75 26.37 5.88
C ILE A 133 -0.97 26.87 4.67
N THR A 134 0.32 27.09 4.85
CA THR A 134 1.24 27.62 3.83
C THR A 134 2.48 26.74 3.71
N HIS A 135 3.41 27.12 2.85
CA HIS A 135 4.70 26.44 2.72
C HIS A 135 5.60 26.52 3.97
N ASP A 136 5.26 27.36 4.94
CA ASP A 136 5.89 27.37 6.25
C ASP A 136 5.30 26.24 7.11
N ASN A 137 6.13 25.27 7.51
CA ASN A 137 5.72 24.13 8.31
C ASN A 137 5.12 24.53 9.67
N ALA A 138 5.49 25.70 10.23
CA ALA A 138 4.90 26.23 11.44
C ALA A 138 3.38 26.50 11.28
N SER A 139 2.93 26.80 10.06
CA SER A 139 1.52 27.04 9.75
C SER A 139 0.61 25.82 9.91
N LEU A 140 1.18 24.62 9.98
CA LEU A 140 0.44 23.35 10.19
C LEU A 140 -0.09 23.22 11.62
N TYR A 141 0.50 23.95 12.56
CA TYR A 141 0.22 23.80 13.98
C TYR A 141 -0.69 24.90 14.52
N ASP A 142 -1.71 24.50 15.25
CA ASP A 142 -2.54 25.43 16.03
C ASP A 142 -1.95 25.56 17.44
N VAL A 143 -1.25 26.67 17.68
CA VAL A 143 -0.57 26.93 18.96
C VAL A 143 -1.57 27.01 20.11
N ALA A 144 -2.76 27.56 19.87
CA ALA A 144 -3.79 27.72 20.92
C ALA A 144 -4.42 26.37 21.30
N ALA A 145 -4.64 25.49 20.32
CA ALA A 145 -5.18 24.16 20.57
C ALA A 145 -4.11 23.12 20.97
N GLY A 146 -2.82 23.43 20.75
CA GLY A 146 -1.72 22.47 21.00
C GLY A 146 -1.71 21.26 20.07
N THR A 147 -2.34 21.36 18.89
CA THR A 147 -2.53 20.27 17.93
C THR A 147 -2.29 20.74 16.49
N TYR A 148 -2.18 19.78 15.57
CA TYR A 148 -2.24 20.09 14.15
C TYR A 148 -3.60 20.69 13.79
N LYS A 149 -3.60 21.65 12.87
CA LYS A 149 -4.82 22.22 12.32
C LYS A 149 -5.68 21.16 11.66
N LYS A 150 -6.98 21.39 11.61
CA LYS A 150 -7.88 20.58 10.79
C LYS A 150 -7.48 20.73 9.32
N MET A 151 -7.34 19.62 8.63
CA MET A 151 -6.98 19.59 7.22
C MET A 151 -8.20 19.75 6.32
N PRO A 152 -8.06 20.36 5.13
CA PRO A 152 -9.13 20.40 4.15
C PRO A 152 -9.53 18.97 3.71
N VAL A 153 -10.70 18.84 3.11
CA VAL A 153 -11.21 17.62 2.48
C VAL A 153 -11.55 17.90 1.01
N LEU A 154 -11.92 16.88 0.25
CA LEU A 154 -12.17 17.01 -1.20
C LEU A 154 -13.27 18.03 -1.55
N SER A 155 -14.29 18.22 -0.70
CA SER A 155 -15.30 19.26 -0.90
C SER A 155 -14.74 20.67 -0.84
N ASP A 156 -13.73 20.91 0.00
CA ASP A 156 -13.10 22.24 0.08
C ASP A 156 -12.35 22.56 -1.22
N LEU A 157 -11.66 21.57 -1.80
CA LEU A 157 -11.03 21.70 -3.10
C LEU A 157 -12.07 21.90 -4.21
N TYR A 158 -13.16 21.14 -4.17
CA TYR A 158 -14.26 21.29 -5.13
C TYR A 158 -14.86 22.69 -5.12
N ASP A 159 -15.07 23.27 -3.94
CA ASP A 159 -15.60 24.62 -3.79
C ASP A 159 -14.62 25.68 -4.31
N VAL A 160 -13.31 25.51 -4.07
CA VAL A 160 -12.27 26.39 -4.65
C VAL A 160 -12.30 26.32 -6.18
N LEU A 161 -12.33 25.12 -6.75
CA LEU A 161 -12.39 24.94 -8.23
C LEU A 161 -13.64 25.59 -8.84
N LYS A 162 -14.78 25.60 -8.15
CA LYS A 162 -16.01 26.28 -8.62
C LYS A 162 -15.89 27.78 -8.62
N GLU A 163 -15.12 28.37 -7.72
CA GLU A 163 -14.86 29.82 -7.62
C GLU A 163 -13.85 30.31 -8.66
N MET A 164 -13.02 29.41 -9.22
CA MET A 164 -12.02 29.75 -10.23
C MET A 164 -12.66 30.04 -11.60
N PRO A 165 -12.13 31.04 -12.37
CA PRO A 165 -12.89 31.63 -13.50
C PRO A 165 -13.05 30.74 -14.73
N GLU A 166 -12.09 29.89 -15.09
CA GLU A 166 -12.14 29.07 -16.33
C GLU A 166 -11.38 27.76 -16.21
N GLY A 167 -11.69 26.77 -17.10
CA GLY A 167 -10.93 25.50 -17.22
C GLY A 167 -11.28 24.43 -16.19
N THR A 168 -12.08 24.72 -15.17
CA THR A 168 -12.30 23.85 -13.99
C THR A 168 -13.45 22.85 -14.16
N LYS A 169 -14.32 23.02 -15.17
CA LYS A 169 -15.56 22.22 -15.31
C LYS A 169 -15.33 20.72 -15.29
N ARG A 170 -14.30 20.23 -15.99
CA ARG A 170 -14.01 18.82 -16.07
C ARG A 170 -13.48 18.29 -14.75
N LEU A 171 -12.59 19.02 -14.07
CA LEU A 171 -12.11 18.69 -12.73
C LEU A 171 -13.27 18.62 -11.72
N CYS A 172 -14.17 19.61 -11.74
CA CYS A 172 -15.38 19.59 -10.92
C CYS A 172 -16.26 18.38 -11.21
N LEU A 173 -16.48 18.03 -12.47
CA LEU A 173 -17.26 16.84 -12.84
C LEU A 173 -16.64 15.54 -12.31
N MET A 174 -15.32 15.40 -12.40
CA MET A 174 -14.61 14.21 -11.91
C MET A 174 -14.66 14.15 -10.38
N LEU A 175 -14.46 15.27 -9.69
CA LEU A 175 -14.54 15.35 -8.22
C LEU A 175 -15.96 15.17 -7.69
N ASN A 176 -17.00 15.48 -8.46
CA ASN A 176 -18.37 15.37 -8.02
C ASN A 176 -18.76 13.97 -7.50
N ARG A 177 -18.14 12.91 -8.05
CA ARG A 177 -18.32 11.53 -7.58
C ARG A 177 -17.91 11.33 -6.12
N PHE A 178 -16.89 12.08 -5.68
CA PHE A 178 -16.29 12.00 -4.34
C PHE A 178 -16.88 13.02 -3.37
N VAL A 179 -17.55 14.03 -3.85
CA VAL A 179 -18.16 15.08 -3.01
C VAL A 179 -19.65 14.81 -2.80
N HIS A 180 -20.39 14.49 -3.85
CA HIS A 180 -21.85 14.31 -3.85
C HIS A 180 -22.31 12.95 -4.37
N GLY A 181 -21.44 12.15 -4.95
CA GLY A 181 -21.78 10.89 -5.60
C GLY A 181 -21.53 9.65 -4.74
N SER A 182 -21.35 8.50 -5.42
CA SER A 182 -21.22 7.18 -4.79
C SER A 182 -20.02 7.01 -3.85
N PHE A 183 -19.02 7.88 -3.94
CA PHE A 183 -17.83 7.85 -3.08
C PHE A 183 -17.77 9.05 -2.11
N ALA A 184 -18.88 9.72 -1.84
CA ALA A 184 -18.93 10.85 -0.91
C ALA A 184 -18.51 10.49 0.52
N SER A 185 -18.55 9.22 0.90
CA SER A 185 -18.00 8.73 2.16
C SER A 185 -16.51 8.98 2.33
N LEU A 186 -15.77 9.16 1.23
CA LEU A 186 -14.33 9.45 1.24
C LEU A 186 -14.02 10.95 1.40
N ASN A 187 -15.04 11.80 1.42
CA ASN A 187 -14.95 13.24 1.64
C ASN A 187 -15.10 13.58 3.12
N GLN A 188 -14.24 13.02 3.97
CA GLN A 188 -14.27 13.20 5.41
C GLN A 188 -12.84 13.26 5.97
N GLN A 189 -12.70 13.65 7.24
CA GLN A 189 -11.45 13.46 7.96
C GLN A 189 -11.15 11.98 8.15
N THR A 190 -9.88 11.64 8.25
CA THR A 190 -9.45 10.25 8.54
C THR A 190 -10.10 9.76 9.83
N ASN A 191 -10.79 8.63 9.77
CA ASN A 191 -11.55 8.06 10.88
C ASN A 191 -11.16 6.61 11.22
N ILE A 192 -9.93 6.22 10.89
CA ILE A 192 -9.41 4.87 11.12
C ILE A 192 -8.85 4.76 12.53
N ARG A 193 -9.31 3.74 13.28
CA ARG A 193 -8.69 3.38 14.56
C ARG A 193 -7.32 2.74 14.30
N GLU A 194 -6.30 3.28 14.93
CA GLU A 194 -4.94 2.78 14.81
C GLU A 194 -4.67 1.59 15.73
N SER A 195 -3.91 0.62 15.24
CA SER A 195 -3.46 -0.53 15.99
C SER A 195 -2.11 -1.06 15.48
N GLU A 196 -1.58 -2.05 16.20
CA GLU A 196 -0.30 -2.68 15.85
C GLU A 196 -0.40 -3.68 14.70
N TYR A 197 -1.60 -4.06 14.33
CA TYR A 197 -1.89 -4.94 13.21
C TYR A 197 -3.07 -4.36 12.45
N MET A 198 -2.84 -3.92 11.24
CA MET A 198 -3.86 -3.27 10.43
C MET A 198 -3.99 -3.96 9.08
N VAL A 199 -5.20 -4.24 8.69
CA VAL A 199 -5.52 -4.78 7.37
C VAL A 199 -6.42 -3.79 6.65
N PHE A 200 -6.02 -3.41 5.44
CA PHE A 200 -6.78 -2.54 4.55
C PHE A 200 -7.37 -3.39 3.43
N ASP A 201 -8.64 -3.71 3.54
CA ASP A 201 -9.40 -4.43 2.55
C ASP A 201 -10.03 -3.44 1.55
N ILE A 202 -9.59 -3.52 0.31
CA ILE A 202 -10.03 -2.64 -0.79
C ILE A 202 -10.79 -3.45 -1.85
N SER A 203 -11.12 -4.71 -1.58
CA SER A 203 -11.65 -5.66 -2.58
C SER A 203 -13.02 -5.29 -3.17
N ASP A 204 -13.80 -4.44 -2.51
CA ASP A 204 -15.08 -3.96 -3.03
C ASP A 204 -14.94 -2.79 -4.02
N ILE A 205 -13.72 -2.26 -4.18
CA ILE A 205 -13.42 -1.13 -5.06
C ILE A 205 -12.84 -1.65 -6.38
N GLN A 206 -13.26 -1.09 -7.50
CA GLN A 206 -12.86 -1.53 -8.84
C GLN A 206 -12.49 -0.36 -9.74
N GLY A 207 -11.85 -0.68 -10.88
CA GLY A 207 -11.48 0.26 -11.93
C GLY A 207 -10.38 1.24 -11.52
N GLU A 208 -10.36 2.40 -12.13
CA GLU A 208 -9.33 3.45 -11.93
C GLU A 208 -9.22 3.89 -10.46
N PHE A 209 -10.34 3.85 -9.74
CA PHE A 209 -10.35 4.25 -8.34
C PHE A 209 -9.62 3.24 -7.42
N LEU A 210 -9.54 1.96 -7.79
CA LEU A 210 -8.78 0.96 -7.02
C LEU A 210 -7.31 1.37 -6.88
N THR A 211 -6.66 1.72 -7.99
CA THR A 211 -5.24 2.11 -7.99
C THR A 211 -5.01 3.40 -7.19
N ALA A 212 -5.89 4.41 -7.35
CA ALA A 212 -5.80 5.66 -6.62
C ALA A 212 -6.01 5.46 -5.09
N LEU A 213 -6.99 4.63 -4.69
CA LEU A 213 -7.22 4.32 -3.29
C LEU A 213 -6.09 3.47 -2.70
N MET A 214 -5.58 2.49 -3.44
CA MET A 214 -4.44 1.68 -3.03
C MET A 214 -3.19 2.54 -2.80
N TYR A 215 -2.96 3.52 -3.68
CA TYR A 215 -1.92 4.53 -3.50
C TYR A 215 -2.15 5.36 -2.21
N THR A 216 -3.36 5.84 -1.98
CA THR A 216 -3.73 6.60 -0.77
C THR A 216 -3.48 5.81 0.51
N VAL A 217 -3.89 4.53 0.52
CA VAL A 217 -3.64 3.63 1.66
C VAL A 217 -2.15 3.40 1.87
N LEU A 218 -1.38 3.21 0.79
CA LEU A 218 0.07 3.03 0.89
C LEU A 218 0.75 4.30 1.43
N GLU A 219 0.35 5.47 0.97
CA GLU A 219 0.85 6.75 1.47
C GLU A 219 0.55 6.92 2.97
N TYR A 220 -0.69 6.62 3.38
CA TYR A 220 -1.10 6.62 4.78
C TYR A 220 -0.22 5.70 5.63
N VAL A 221 -0.07 4.44 5.21
CA VAL A 221 0.74 3.44 5.93
C VAL A 221 2.21 3.85 5.97
N TYR A 222 2.73 4.40 4.88
CA TYR A 222 4.11 4.86 4.82
C TYR A 222 4.36 6.07 5.73
N ALA A 223 3.42 7.03 5.78
CA ALA A 223 3.49 8.14 6.72
C ALA A 223 3.52 7.63 8.18
N ARG A 224 2.64 6.68 8.52
CA ARG A 224 2.63 6.00 9.83
C ARG A 224 3.96 5.30 10.12
N ALA A 225 4.55 4.67 9.12
CA ALA A 225 5.84 4.00 9.29
C ALA A 225 6.97 4.98 9.60
N LYS A 226 6.88 6.22 9.15
CA LYS A 226 7.88 7.28 9.40
C LYS A 226 7.76 7.93 10.80
N GLU A 227 6.61 7.83 11.46
CA GLU A 227 6.36 8.49 12.74
C GLU A 227 7.27 8.03 13.89
N ASN A 228 7.81 6.82 13.83
CA ASN A 228 8.73 6.32 14.86
C ASN A 228 9.80 5.41 14.26
N ARG A 229 11.03 5.88 14.14
CA ARG A 229 12.15 5.13 13.55
C ARG A 229 12.63 3.94 14.37
N THR A 230 12.41 3.95 15.68
CA THR A 230 12.90 2.90 16.57
C THR A 230 12.01 1.67 16.59
N LYS A 231 10.74 1.83 16.22
CA LYS A 231 9.76 0.76 16.16
C LYS A 231 9.94 -0.07 14.89
N LYS A 232 9.99 -1.39 15.01
CA LYS A 232 10.05 -2.29 13.85
C LYS A 232 8.68 -2.38 13.19
N LYS A 233 8.65 -2.35 11.85
CA LYS A 233 7.43 -2.39 11.04
C LYS A 233 7.58 -3.30 9.84
N ALA A 234 6.44 -3.81 9.36
CA ALA A 234 6.30 -4.52 8.11
C ALA A 234 5.13 -3.92 7.32
N ILE A 235 5.36 -3.51 6.09
CA ILE A 235 4.34 -3.07 5.14
C ILE A 235 4.22 -4.16 4.08
N ILE A 236 3.08 -4.84 4.04
CA ILE A 236 2.79 -5.91 3.10
C ILE A 236 1.80 -5.37 2.06
N VAL A 237 2.20 -5.40 0.80
CA VAL A 237 1.34 -4.99 -0.32
C VAL A 237 1.06 -6.24 -1.13
N ASP A 238 -0.16 -6.76 -0.99
CA ASP A 238 -0.65 -7.85 -1.83
C ASP A 238 -1.07 -7.27 -3.19
N GLU A 239 -0.88 -8.03 -4.26
CA GLU A 239 -1.10 -7.62 -5.66
C GLU A 239 -0.48 -6.26 -5.99
N ILE A 240 0.80 -6.09 -5.64
CA ILE A 240 1.53 -4.82 -5.82
C ILE A 240 1.58 -4.35 -7.28
N TRP A 241 1.36 -5.24 -8.25
CA TRP A 241 1.31 -4.91 -9.67
C TRP A 241 0.23 -3.87 -9.98
N GLU A 242 -0.84 -3.78 -9.20
CA GLU A 242 -1.86 -2.72 -9.35
C GLU A 242 -1.25 -1.30 -9.21
N LEU A 243 -0.13 -1.16 -8.48
CA LEU A 243 0.56 0.12 -8.29
C LEU A 243 1.75 0.36 -9.23
N ILE A 244 2.27 -0.69 -9.86
CA ILE A 244 3.49 -0.60 -10.68
C ILE A 244 3.33 -1.18 -12.09
N GLY A 245 2.16 -1.72 -12.40
CA GLY A 245 1.82 -2.32 -13.68
C GLY A 245 1.07 -1.38 -14.62
N SER A 246 0.47 -1.96 -15.64
CA SER A 246 -0.19 -1.26 -16.76
C SER A 246 -1.34 -0.32 -16.35
N LYS A 247 -2.00 -0.60 -15.22
CA LYS A 247 -3.10 0.23 -14.68
C LYS A 247 -2.61 1.44 -13.89
N SER A 248 -1.32 1.51 -13.59
CA SER A 248 -0.69 2.60 -12.85
C SER A 248 0.04 3.57 -13.78
N ASN A 249 0.78 4.49 -13.22
CA ASN A 249 1.64 5.39 -13.97
C ASN A 249 3.05 5.44 -13.38
N ALA A 250 3.98 5.99 -14.14
CA ALA A 250 5.39 6.07 -13.75
C ALA A 250 5.61 6.82 -12.44
N LYS A 251 4.84 7.89 -12.16
CA LYS A 251 4.96 8.68 -10.93
C LYS A 251 4.61 7.85 -9.69
N ALA A 252 3.49 7.12 -9.72
CA ALA A 252 3.08 6.24 -8.61
C ALA A 252 4.08 5.09 -8.42
N ALA A 253 4.49 4.44 -9.53
CA ALA A 253 5.44 3.34 -9.49
C ALA A 253 6.82 3.76 -8.93
N GLU A 254 7.26 4.99 -9.20
CA GLU A 254 8.51 5.53 -8.66
C GLU A 254 8.44 5.71 -7.14
N ILE A 255 7.33 6.23 -6.62
CA ILE A 255 7.11 6.37 -5.17
C ILE A 255 7.09 5.00 -4.50
N VAL A 256 6.41 4.01 -5.09
CA VAL A 256 6.43 2.64 -4.58
C VAL A 256 7.86 2.09 -4.50
N LEU A 257 8.63 2.24 -5.59
CA LEU A 257 10.02 1.80 -5.63
C LEU A 257 10.89 2.53 -4.58
N GLU A 258 10.65 3.82 -4.37
CA GLU A 258 11.37 4.60 -3.36
C GLU A 258 11.09 4.07 -1.95
N ILE A 259 9.85 3.71 -1.63
CA ILE A 259 9.50 3.07 -0.34
C ILE A 259 10.37 1.83 -0.11
N PHE A 260 10.51 0.96 -1.11
CA PHE A 260 11.36 -0.23 -0.99
C PHE A 260 12.85 0.09 -0.78
N LYS A 261 13.33 1.22 -1.31
CA LYS A 261 14.72 1.67 -1.12
C LYS A 261 14.96 2.20 0.29
N ILE A 262 14.03 2.99 0.83
CA ILE A 262 14.29 3.83 2.01
C ILE A 262 13.64 3.34 3.31
N ILE A 263 12.60 2.47 3.26
CA ILE A 263 11.84 2.02 4.43
C ILE A 263 12.70 1.44 5.55
N ARG A 264 13.83 0.85 5.18
CA ARG A 264 14.84 0.33 6.13
C ARG A 264 15.35 1.42 7.08
N GLY A 265 15.53 2.65 6.59
CA GLY A 265 15.98 3.80 7.39
C GLY A 265 14.98 4.17 8.50
N TYR A 266 13.75 3.73 8.39
CA TYR A 266 12.69 3.92 9.36
C TYR A 266 12.37 2.67 10.20
N GLY A 267 13.29 1.70 10.25
CA GLY A 267 13.08 0.45 10.99
C GLY A 267 12.07 -0.50 10.36
N GLY A 268 11.71 -0.27 9.10
CA GLY A 268 10.69 -1.02 8.38
C GLY A 268 11.24 -2.05 7.39
N ALA A 269 10.36 -2.95 6.96
CA ALA A 269 10.52 -3.84 5.83
C ALA A 269 9.30 -3.72 4.91
N ALA A 270 9.50 -3.67 3.61
CA ALA A 270 8.45 -3.73 2.62
C ALA A 270 8.37 -5.13 2.02
N ILE A 271 7.17 -5.67 1.93
CA ILE A 271 6.90 -6.99 1.38
C ILE A 271 6.00 -6.81 0.15
N ALA A 272 6.50 -7.15 -1.02
CA ALA A 272 5.76 -7.16 -2.27
C ALA A 272 5.23 -8.56 -2.54
N ALA A 273 3.94 -8.71 -2.77
CA ALA A 273 3.37 -9.97 -3.23
C ALA A 273 2.64 -9.76 -4.57
N THR A 274 2.76 -10.73 -5.46
CA THR A 274 2.10 -10.68 -6.77
C THR A 274 1.80 -12.08 -7.28
N GLN A 275 0.70 -12.21 -8.01
CA GLN A 275 0.39 -13.39 -8.83
C GLN A 275 0.61 -13.13 -10.32
N ASP A 276 0.66 -11.88 -10.77
CA ASP A 276 0.84 -11.52 -12.17
C ASP A 276 2.23 -10.91 -12.39
N LEU A 277 3.10 -11.65 -13.10
CA LEU A 277 4.43 -11.16 -13.49
C LEU A 277 4.39 -10.31 -14.76
N ASN A 278 3.43 -10.55 -15.65
CA ASN A 278 3.37 -9.79 -16.89
C ASN A 278 3.04 -8.34 -16.57
N ASP A 279 2.02 -8.11 -15.74
CA ASP A 279 1.69 -6.76 -15.29
C ASP A 279 2.74 -6.17 -14.35
N PHE A 280 3.35 -6.99 -13.48
CA PHE A 280 4.44 -6.55 -12.61
C PHE A 280 5.66 -5.99 -13.38
N PHE A 281 5.89 -6.45 -14.60
CA PHE A 281 6.97 -5.98 -15.48
C PHE A 281 6.49 -5.16 -16.68
N SER A 282 5.22 -4.76 -16.75
CA SER A 282 4.65 -4.10 -17.93
C SER A 282 5.06 -2.64 -18.08
N LEU A 283 5.21 -1.91 -16.99
CA LEU A 283 5.47 -0.47 -17.01
C LEU A 283 6.96 -0.17 -17.22
N GLU A 284 7.29 0.68 -18.24
CA GLU A 284 8.66 1.09 -18.59
C GLU A 284 9.64 -0.11 -18.68
N ASP A 285 9.29 -1.12 -19.48
CA ASP A 285 10.11 -2.33 -19.69
C ASP A 285 10.50 -3.07 -18.40
N GLY A 286 9.65 -3.00 -17.39
CA GLY A 286 9.83 -3.65 -16.11
C GLY A 286 10.80 -2.95 -15.16
N LYS A 287 11.14 -1.70 -15.40
CA LYS A 287 12.05 -0.89 -14.57
C LYS A 287 11.67 -0.97 -13.08
N TYR A 288 10.40 -0.76 -12.76
CA TYR A 288 9.90 -0.71 -11.38
C TYR A 288 9.87 -2.08 -10.74
N GLY A 289 9.34 -3.08 -11.43
CA GLY A 289 9.33 -4.46 -10.95
C GLY A 289 10.73 -5.01 -10.69
N LYS A 290 11.65 -4.83 -11.64
CA LYS A 290 13.07 -5.18 -11.47
C LYS A 290 13.70 -4.43 -10.29
N GLY A 291 13.39 -3.14 -10.16
CA GLY A 291 13.85 -2.30 -9.07
C GLY A 291 13.39 -2.82 -7.71
N ILE A 292 12.12 -3.22 -7.56
CA ILE A 292 11.59 -3.81 -6.33
C ILE A 292 12.28 -5.14 -6.00
N ILE A 293 12.38 -6.06 -6.98
CA ILE A 293 13.04 -7.37 -6.78
C ILE A 293 14.50 -7.19 -6.34
N ASN A 294 15.23 -6.24 -6.93
CA ASN A 294 16.62 -5.94 -6.57
C ASN A 294 16.73 -5.35 -5.15
N ASN A 295 15.71 -4.63 -4.68
CA ASN A 295 15.66 -4.10 -3.32
C ASN A 295 15.12 -5.11 -2.29
N CYS A 296 14.68 -6.31 -2.71
CA CYS A 296 14.28 -7.39 -1.83
C CYS A 296 15.43 -8.39 -1.68
N LYS A 297 16.05 -8.48 -0.50
CA LYS A 297 17.12 -9.45 -0.25
C LYS A 297 16.59 -10.88 -0.18
N THR A 298 15.36 -11.05 0.25
CA THR A 298 14.67 -12.34 0.33
C THR A 298 13.60 -12.41 -0.75
N LYS A 299 13.58 -13.51 -1.52
CA LYS A 299 12.51 -13.82 -2.46
C LYS A 299 11.91 -15.16 -2.07
N ILE A 300 10.60 -15.26 -2.12
CA ILE A 300 9.84 -16.50 -1.91
C ILE A 300 9.12 -16.79 -3.21
N VAL A 301 9.46 -17.88 -3.84
CA VAL A 301 8.85 -18.36 -5.08
C VAL A 301 8.05 -19.62 -4.76
N LEU A 302 6.73 -19.49 -4.81
CA LEU A 302 5.81 -20.62 -4.66
C LEU A 302 5.61 -21.31 -6.01
N ASN A 303 4.62 -22.20 -6.14
CA ASN A 303 4.29 -22.84 -7.41
C ASN A 303 4.01 -21.79 -8.51
N LEU A 304 4.53 -22.04 -9.72
CA LEU A 304 4.36 -21.20 -10.90
C LEU A 304 3.99 -22.02 -12.13
N GLU A 305 3.26 -21.40 -13.05
CA GLU A 305 3.07 -21.91 -14.40
C GLU A 305 4.36 -21.79 -15.23
N ARG A 306 4.46 -22.54 -16.34
CA ARG A 306 5.69 -22.66 -17.14
C ARG A 306 6.29 -21.33 -17.57
N ASP A 307 5.47 -20.45 -18.13
CA ASP A 307 5.94 -19.17 -18.67
C ASP A 307 6.46 -18.24 -17.57
N GLU A 308 5.74 -18.20 -16.45
CA GLU A 308 6.15 -17.44 -15.27
C GLU A 308 7.41 -18.03 -14.62
N ALA A 309 7.51 -19.35 -14.53
CA ALA A 309 8.68 -20.03 -14.00
C ALA A 309 9.93 -19.75 -14.85
N GLN A 310 9.80 -19.69 -16.18
CA GLN A 310 10.90 -19.29 -17.08
C GLN A 310 11.34 -17.84 -16.84
N ALA A 311 10.38 -16.92 -16.68
CA ALA A 311 10.69 -15.52 -16.38
C ALA A 311 11.43 -15.39 -15.05
N VAL A 312 10.95 -16.10 -14.01
CA VAL A 312 11.58 -16.10 -12.67
C VAL A 312 12.95 -16.79 -12.72
N GLN A 313 13.11 -17.88 -13.47
CA GLN A 313 14.41 -18.55 -13.65
C GLN A 313 15.46 -17.58 -14.19
N LYS A 314 15.14 -16.84 -15.24
CA LYS A 314 16.03 -15.83 -15.82
C LYS A 314 16.32 -14.69 -14.84
N LEU A 315 15.27 -14.20 -14.17
CA LEU A 315 15.36 -13.06 -13.26
C LEU A 315 16.23 -13.35 -12.02
N LEU A 316 16.11 -14.56 -11.47
CA LEU A 316 16.80 -14.99 -10.24
C LEU A 316 18.02 -15.88 -10.52
N SER A 317 18.32 -16.18 -11.81
CA SER A 317 19.41 -17.07 -12.23
C SER A 317 19.31 -18.45 -11.59
N LEU A 318 18.11 -19.05 -11.61
CA LEU A 318 17.86 -20.36 -11.01
C LEU A 318 18.42 -21.48 -11.88
N SER A 319 18.86 -22.57 -11.24
CA SER A 319 19.30 -23.80 -11.93
C SER A 319 18.14 -24.51 -12.64
N ALA A 320 18.46 -25.48 -13.47
CA ALA A 320 17.46 -26.31 -14.15
C ALA A 320 16.65 -27.16 -13.15
N GLU A 321 17.27 -27.58 -12.06
CA GLU A 321 16.67 -28.36 -10.99
C GLU A 321 15.67 -27.48 -10.21
N GLU A 322 16.08 -26.29 -9.79
CA GLU A 322 15.22 -25.31 -9.08
C GLU A 322 14.02 -24.91 -9.96
N TYR A 323 14.23 -24.72 -11.26
CA TYR A 323 13.14 -24.46 -12.20
C TYR A 323 12.11 -25.61 -12.22
N LYS A 324 12.57 -26.87 -12.25
CA LYS A 324 11.67 -28.04 -12.19
C LYS A 324 10.91 -28.10 -10.87
N GLU A 325 11.58 -27.83 -9.75
CA GLU A 325 10.94 -27.81 -8.43
C GLU A 325 9.79 -26.80 -8.36
N ILE A 326 10.00 -25.57 -8.86
CA ILE A 326 8.98 -24.52 -8.85
C ILE A 326 7.71 -24.93 -9.59
N LEU A 327 7.82 -25.69 -10.67
CA LEU A 327 6.68 -26.20 -11.44
C LEU A 327 5.86 -27.26 -10.69
N HIS A 328 6.46 -27.92 -9.71
CA HIS A 328 5.86 -29.07 -9.03
C HIS A 328 5.64 -28.86 -7.53
N PHE A 329 5.90 -27.65 -7.01
CA PHE A 329 5.63 -27.37 -5.61
C PHE A 329 4.15 -27.55 -5.28
N GLU A 330 3.89 -28.32 -4.24
CA GLU A 330 2.57 -28.39 -3.64
C GLU A 330 2.23 -27.09 -2.89
N ARG A 331 0.96 -26.91 -2.58
CA ARG A 331 0.48 -25.74 -1.83
C ARG A 331 1.25 -25.57 -0.51
N GLY A 332 1.80 -24.38 -0.29
CA GLY A 332 2.61 -24.08 0.89
C GLY A 332 4.09 -24.49 0.81
N HIS A 333 4.53 -25.09 -0.30
CA HIS A 333 5.94 -25.27 -0.59
C HIS A 333 6.46 -24.13 -1.46
N GLY A 334 7.74 -23.84 -1.35
CA GLY A 334 8.35 -22.78 -2.15
C GLY A 334 9.87 -22.78 -2.07
N LEU A 335 10.48 -21.99 -2.92
CA LEU A 335 11.92 -21.73 -2.93
C LEU A 335 12.20 -20.41 -2.20
N LEU A 336 12.97 -20.48 -1.13
CA LEU A 336 13.45 -19.31 -0.38
C LEU A 336 14.83 -18.91 -0.92
N CYS A 337 14.88 -17.81 -1.68
CA CYS A 337 16.11 -17.27 -2.22
C CYS A 337 16.58 -16.12 -1.31
N THR A 338 17.72 -16.31 -0.63
CA THR A 338 18.27 -15.31 0.28
C THR A 338 19.79 -15.44 0.44
N GLY A 339 20.51 -14.32 0.41
CA GLY A 339 21.94 -14.29 0.65
C GLY A 339 22.79 -15.11 -0.34
N GLY A 340 22.28 -15.32 -1.56
CA GLY A 340 22.94 -16.14 -2.59
C GLY A 340 22.65 -17.65 -2.49
N ASN A 341 21.80 -18.06 -1.56
CA ASN A 341 21.36 -19.45 -1.40
C ASN A 341 19.87 -19.57 -1.79
N ASN A 342 19.53 -20.66 -2.43
CA ASN A 342 18.17 -21.04 -2.77
C ASN A 342 17.83 -22.32 -2.00
N ILE A 343 16.80 -22.27 -1.16
CA ILE A 343 16.48 -23.35 -0.22
C ILE A 343 15.01 -23.73 -0.42
N PRO A 344 14.69 -24.96 -0.81
CA PRO A 344 13.32 -25.47 -0.78
C PRO A 344 12.79 -25.42 0.67
N VAL A 345 11.61 -24.85 0.86
CA VAL A 345 10.99 -24.67 2.18
C VAL A 345 9.54 -25.09 2.17
N TRP A 346 9.05 -25.52 3.30
CA TRP A 346 7.64 -25.75 3.54
C TRP A 346 7.14 -24.75 4.58
N PHE A 347 6.22 -23.87 4.17
CA PHE A 347 5.55 -22.90 5.04
C PHE A 347 4.46 -23.63 5.84
N ARG A 348 4.85 -24.19 6.97
CA ARG A 348 3.97 -24.97 7.83
C ARG A 348 3.52 -24.17 9.05
N SER A 349 2.22 -24.19 9.31
CA SER A 349 1.61 -23.66 10.54
C SER A 349 1.34 -24.78 11.54
N SER A 350 1.17 -24.43 12.80
CA SER A 350 0.53 -25.31 13.78
C SER A 350 -0.97 -25.45 13.49
N ALA A 351 -1.65 -26.41 14.11
CA ALA A 351 -3.09 -26.60 13.93
C ALA A 351 -3.90 -25.34 14.33
N LEU A 352 -3.53 -24.66 15.41
CA LEU A 352 -4.16 -23.40 15.85
C LEU A 352 -3.93 -22.26 14.83
N GLU A 353 -2.72 -22.13 14.32
CA GLU A 353 -2.44 -21.14 13.29
C GLU A 353 -3.19 -21.43 12.01
N HIS A 354 -3.26 -22.70 11.61
CA HIS A 354 -3.98 -23.12 10.42
C HIS A 354 -5.45 -22.68 10.48
N GLN A 355 -6.12 -22.87 11.62
CA GLN A 355 -7.50 -22.41 11.82
C GLN A 355 -7.68 -20.88 11.63
N LEU A 356 -6.64 -20.09 11.91
CA LEU A 356 -6.69 -18.64 11.79
C LEU A 356 -6.41 -18.15 10.36
N ILE A 357 -5.56 -18.87 9.61
CA ILE A 357 -5.01 -18.39 8.34
C ILE A 357 -5.45 -19.19 7.11
N THR A 358 -6.12 -20.34 7.29
CA THR A 358 -6.58 -21.13 6.15
C THR A 358 -7.61 -20.37 5.32
N THR A 359 -7.46 -20.46 4.01
CA THR A 359 -8.39 -19.96 3.00
C THR A 359 -9.01 -21.11 2.21
N ASP A 360 -8.74 -22.34 2.62
CA ASP A 360 -9.27 -23.54 1.97
C ASP A 360 -10.76 -23.69 2.30
N ARG A 361 -11.56 -23.89 1.25
CA ARG A 361 -13.02 -23.99 1.39
C ARG A 361 -13.45 -25.16 2.27
N LYS A 362 -12.80 -26.32 2.14
CA LYS A 362 -13.15 -27.51 2.93
C LYS A 362 -12.86 -27.29 4.42
N ASP A 363 -11.73 -26.66 4.73
CA ASP A 363 -11.38 -26.32 6.12
C ASP A 363 -12.40 -25.35 6.70
N LEU A 364 -12.80 -24.34 5.92
CA LEU A 364 -13.80 -23.34 6.35
C LEU A 364 -15.18 -23.97 6.58
N GLU A 365 -15.61 -24.86 5.71
CA GLU A 365 -16.86 -25.63 5.87
C GLU A 365 -16.83 -26.47 7.15
N GLN A 366 -15.74 -27.18 7.43
CA GLN A 366 -15.56 -27.96 8.65
C GLN A 366 -15.60 -27.09 9.91
N MET A 367 -14.93 -25.95 9.89
CA MET A 367 -14.98 -25.00 11.02
C MET A 367 -16.39 -24.46 11.25
N TYR A 368 -17.14 -24.14 10.20
CA TYR A 368 -18.51 -23.66 10.29
C TYR A 368 -19.43 -24.69 10.95
N VAL A 369 -19.32 -25.94 10.54
CA VAL A 369 -20.07 -27.06 11.17
C VAL A 369 -19.71 -27.23 12.64
N GLN A 370 -18.42 -27.14 13.00
CA GLN A 370 -17.97 -27.27 14.39
C GLN A 370 -18.45 -26.10 15.29
N MET A 371 -18.69 -24.92 14.71
CA MET A 371 -19.22 -23.75 15.43
C MET A 371 -20.75 -23.77 15.58
N GLY A 372 -21.43 -24.85 15.17
CA GLY A 372 -22.88 -25.03 15.33
C GLY A 372 -23.70 -24.34 14.23
N GLY A 373 -23.09 -24.03 13.08
CA GLY A 373 -23.80 -23.62 11.89
C GLY A 373 -24.50 -24.84 11.25
N ALA A 374 -25.81 -24.88 11.35
CA ALA A 374 -26.67 -25.84 10.62
C ALA A 374 -27.13 -25.22 9.30
#